data_55684793e3106c92ced5f66d19901fc6
#
_entry.id   55684793e3106c92ced5f66d19901fc6
#
_cell.length_a   1.000
_cell.length_b   1.000
_cell.length_c   1.000
_cell.angle_alpha   90.00
_cell.angle_beta   90.00
_cell.angle_gamma   90.00
#
_symmetry.space_group_name_H-M   'P 1'
#
loop_
_entity.id
_entity.type
_entity.pdbx_description
1 polymer ?
#
loop_
_entity_poly.entity_id
_entity_poly.type
_entity_poly.pdbx_seq_one_letter_code
_entity_poly.pdbx_strand_id
1 'polypeptide(L)'
;VQSETFRRLLVKVLSATNIPFHGEPAIGMQVMGVLETRNLDFRHLVLLSVNEGQLPKSGGDSSFIPYNLRKAFGMTTIEHKIAVYAYYFYRLLQRAERITLIYNTSSDGLNRGEWSRFMLQFLIEWPHPITRQFLEAGQSPQGTSPITVEKTPDVMRRMQSLFDVRANPKAKFSPSALNYYLDCPLKFYYRYVAGLSAPDEVSAEIDSATFGSIFHYAAEHIYKDLTTHGKVINKEALETFLRNEVKLQDYVDTAFKKLFFNVPQNEKPEYNGIQLINSAVIARYLKQLLQNDLRYAPFTFIASEMEVDEPIDIQTPKGVIKSRIGGIIDRMDSKDGTLRIVDYKTGGDADTPPHVESLFIPDKKRSNYVFQTFLYAAIMCRKQPTMKIAPALLYIHRAATETYSPVIQMGEPRKPKEAV
;
A
#
# COMPACT_ATOMS: atom_id res chain seq x y z
N VAL A 1 27.08 -7.50 13.34
CA VAL A 1 26.21 -6.67 12.47
C VAL A 1 25.24 -7.63 11.80
N GLN A 2 23.95 -7.41 11.99
CA GLN A 2 22.93 -8.23 11.34
C GLN A 2 23.06 -8.07 9.80
N SER A 3 22.82 -9.14 9.04
CA SER A 3 22.97 -9.17 7.59
C SER A 3 22.18 -8.05 6.90
N GLU A 4 21.03 -7.70 7.45
CA GLU A 4 20.15 -6.64 6.96
C GLU A 4 20.75 -5.24 7.15
N THR A 5 21.33 -4.96 8.33
CA THR A 5 22.04 -3.69 8.58
C THR A 5 23.26 -3.56 7.66
N PHE A 6 23.98 -4.65 7.42
CA PHE A 6 25.08 -4.68 6.46
C PHE A 6 24.61 -4.36 5.03
N ARG A 7 23.52 -5.00 4.60
CA ARG A 7 22.91 -4.74 3.27
C ARG A 7 22.53 -3.25 3.10
N ARG A 8 21.88 -2.66 4.11
CA ARG A 8 21.50 -1.22 4.08
C ARG A 8 22.71 -0.31 4.00
N LEU A 9 23.74 -0.56 4.78
CA LEU A 9 24.97 0.21 4.75
C LEU A 9 25.67 0.06 3.41
N LEU A 10 25.73 -1.15 2.86
CA LEU A 10 26.32 -1.43 1.55
C LEU A 10 25.58 -0.67 0.44
N VAL A 11 24.23 -0.77 0.41
CA VAL A 11 23.41 -0.04 -0.57
C VAL A 11 23.62 1.46 -0.44
N LYS A 12 23.67 1.99 0.79
CA LYS A 12 23.91 3.42 1.03
C LYS A 12 25.28 3.86 0.53
N VAL A 13 26.32 3.07 0.76
CA VAL A 13 27.67 3.36 0.27
C VAL A 13 27.72 3.28 -1.25
N LEU A 14 27.15 2.22 -1.85
CA LEU A 14 27.11 2.05 -3.31
C LEU A 14 26.33 3.19 -3.98
N SER A 15 25.20 3.61 -3.41
CA SER A 15 24.39 4.72 -3.95
C SER A 15 25.08 6.09 -3.80
N ALA A 16 25.96 6.25 -2.84
CA ALA A 16 26.74 7.47 -2.64
C ALA A 16 28.08 7.47 -3.44
N THR A 17 28.48 6.31 -3.98
CA THR A 17 29.73 6.18 -4.72
C THR A 17 29.52 6.53 -6.18
N ASN A 18 30.12 7.63 -6.62
CA ASN A 18 30.14 8.03 -8.02
C ASN A 18 31.38 7.43 -8.70
N ILE A 19 31.16 6.76 -9.81
CA ILE A 19 32.25 6.32 -10.68
C ILE A 19 32.62 7.50 -11.59
N PRO A 20 33.81 8.10 -11.44
CA PRO A 20 34.20 9.20 -12.31
C PRO A 20 34.30 8.69 -13.74
N PHE A 21 33.64 9.37 -14.67
CA PHE A 21 33.70 9.05 -16.08
C PHE A 21 34.91 9.77 -16.66
N HIS A 22 35.98 9.05 -16.98
CA HIS A 22 37.13 9.58 -17.69
C HIS A 22 36.82 9.55 -19.19
N GLY A 23 36.14 10.58 -19.69
CA GLY A 23 35.94 10.81 -21.11
C GLY A 23 36.85 11.94 -21.59
N GLU A 24 37.29 11.92 -22.85
CA GLU A 24 37.93 13.07 -23.46
C GLU A 24 36.87 14.11 -23.81
N PRO A 25 36.83 15.27 -23.14
CA PRO A 25 35.69 16.21 -23.20
C PRO A 25 35.55 16.96 -24.52
N ALA A 26 36.43 16.71 -25.52
CA ALA A 26 36.44 17.42 -26.79
C ALA A 26 36.21 16.54 -28.01
N ILE A 27 36.00 15.25 -27.86
CA ILE A 27 35.89 14.30 -28.98
C ILE A 27 34.49 13.65 -28.99
N GLY A 28 33.81 13.71 -30.13
CA GLY A 28 32.53 13.05 -30.38
C GLY A 28 31.31 13.76 -29.77
N MET A 29 30.23 13.02 -29.64
CA MET A 29 28.97 13.52 -29.05
C MET A 29 29.09 13.65 -27.54
N GLN A 30 28.78 14.82 -27.02
CA GLN A 30 28.76 15.09 -25.57
C GLN A 30 27.31 15.11 -25.07
N VAL A 31 27.03 14.34 -24.00
CA VAL A 31 25.73 14.33 -23.31
C VAL A 31 25.95 14.87 -21.89
N MET A 32 25.32 15.98 -21.59
CA MET A 32 25.52 16.65 -20.31
C MET A 32 24.23 17.42 -19.88
N GLY A 33 24.11 17.75 -18.61
CA GLY A 33 23.04 18.60 -18.12
C GLY A 33 23.24 20.05 -18.53
N VAL A 34 22.16 20.83 -18.52
CA VAL A 34 22.20 22.27 -18.89
C VAL A 34 23.16 23.06 -18.01
N LEU A 35 23.28 22.69 -16.73
CA LEU A 35 24.16 23.39 -15.79
C LEU A 35 25.65 23.04 -15.97
N GLU A 36 25.96 21.91 -16.57
CA GLU A 36 27.34 21.46 -16.87
C GLU A 36 27.90 22.11 -18.15
N THR A 37 27.05 22.72 -18.97
CA THR A 37 27.43 23.39 -20.23
C THR A 37 28.04 24.77 -20.05
N ARG A 38 28.43 25.14 -18.85
CA ARG A 38 28.99 26.48 -18.54
C ARG A 38 30.19 26.81 -19.42
N ASN A 39 30.09 27.95 -20.10
CA ASN A 39 31.16 28.46 -20.98
C ASN A 39 31.57 27.55 -22.16
N LEU A 40 30.76 26.52 -22.47
CA LEU A 40 30.97 25.68 -23.64
C LEU A 40 30.13 26.18 -24.81
N ASP A 41 30.72 26.13 -26.01
CA ASP A 41 30.03 26.46 -27.25
C ASP A 41 29.95 25.20 -28.12
N PHE A 42 28.81 25.01 -28.79
CA PHE A 42 28.56 23.84 -29.62
C PHE A 42 28.08 24.29 -31.01
N ARG A 43 28.57 23.65 -32.07
CA ARG A 43 28.07 23.92 -33.44
C ARG A 43 26.72 23.28 -33.67
N HIS A 44 26.48 22.09 -33.12
CA HIS A 44 25.24 21.36 -33.18
C HIS A 44 24.73 21.12 -31.78
N LEU A 45 23.55 21.63 -31.49
CA LEU A 45 22.91 21.56 -30.16
C LEU A 45 21.60 20.83 -30.28
N VAL A 46 21.43 19.79 -29.43
CA VAL A 46 20.15 19.08 -29.24
C VAL A 46 19.79 19.18 -27.77
N LEU A 47 18.70 19.88 -27.47
CA LEU A 47 18.14 19.92 -26.10
C LEU A 47 16.94 18.99 -26.03
N LEU A 48 16.98 18.08 -25.07
CA LEU A 48 15.90 17.14 -24.77
C LEU A 48 15.02 17.67 -23.65
N SER A 49 13.77 17.25 -23.63
CA SER A 49 12.78 17.57 -22.56
C SER A 49 12.59 19.08 -22.33
N VAL A 50 12.47 19.85 -23.43
CA VAL A 50 12.22 21.30 -23.36
C VAL A 50 10.74 21.56 -23.04
N ASN A 51 10.31 21.00 -21.91
CA ASN A 51 8.95 21.11 -21.37
C ASN A 51 8.93 22.05 -20.16
N GLU A 52 7.79 22.67 -19.95
CA GLU A 52 7.55 23.46 -18.74
C GLU A 52 7.67 22.58 -17.49
N GLY A 53 8.36 23.06 -16.47
CA GLY A 53 8.66 22.30 -15.26
C GLY A 53 9.92 21.42 -15.33
N GLN A 54 10.44 21.15 -16.54
CA GLN A 54 11.73 20.48 -16.74
C GLN A 54 12.83 21.49 -17.11
N LEU A 55 12.51 22.42 -18.01
CA LEU A 55 13.38 23.53 -18.38
C LEU A 55 12.54 24.82 -18.53
N PRO A 56 12.51 25.74 -17.57
CA PRO A 56 13.23 25.70 -16.30
C PRO A 56 12.64 24.64 -15.33
N LYS A 57 13.51 24.08 -14.50
CA LYS A 57 13.06 23.13 -13.49
C LYS A 57 12.23 23.88 -12.43
N SER A 58 10.95 23.58 -12.37
CA SER A 58 10.06 24.05 -11.31
C SER A 58 10.12 23.05 -10.17
N GLY A 59 11.07 23.22 -9.25
CA GLY A 59 11.11 22.45 -8.00
C GLY A 59 10.53 23.28 -6.88
N GLY A 60 9.53 22.76 -6.19
CA GLY A 60 9.12 23.32 -4.91
C GLY A 60 10.26 23.18 -3.92
N ASP A 61 10.97 24.27 -3.65
CA ASP A 61 11.83 24.30 -2.47
C ASP A 61 10.91 24.27 -1.25
N SER A 62 10.84 23.13 -0.61
CA SER A 62 10.29 23.01 0.74
C SER A 62 11.25 23.69 1.72
N SER A 63 11.29 24.99 1.68
CA SER A 63 12.11 25.79 2.57
C SER A 63 11.27 26.26 3.75
N PHE A 64 11.84 26.14 4.95
CA PHE A 64 11.23 26.73 6.16
C PHE A 64 11.14 28.27 6.12
N ILE A 65 11.87 28.91 5.17
CA ILE A 65 11.84 30.37 5.01
C ILE A 65 10.81 30.72 3.93
N PRO A 66 9.69 31.36 4.28
CA PRO A 66 8.67 31.78 3.34
C PRO A 66 9.20 32.69 2.26
N TYR A 67 8.58 32.66 1.07
CA TYR A 67 8.95 33.50 -0.09
C TYR A 67 9.08 34.99 0.25
N ASN A 68 8.12 35.54 1.00
CA ASN A 68 8.10 36.95 1.36
C ASN A 68 9.31 37.40 2.22
N LEU A 69 9.75 36.51 3.13
CA LEU A 69 10.96 36.77 3.92
C LEU A 69 12.21 36.68 3.04
N ARG A 70 12.29 35.68 2.17
CA ARG A 70 13.41 35.59 1.21
C ARG A 70 13.54 36.84 0.37
N LYS A 71 12.44 37.34 -0.18
CA LYS A 71 12.41 38.59 -0.96
C LYS A 71 12.81 39.83 -0.16
N ALA A 72 12.30 39.95 1.06
CA ALA A 72 12.61 41.10 1.94
C ALA A 72 14.09 41.17 2.34
N PHE A 73 14.74 40.02 2.50
CA PHE A 73 16.15 39.92 2.89
C PHE A 73 17.12 39.67 1.72
N GLY A 74 16.68 39.85 0.48
CA GLY A 74 17.53 39.70 -0.72
C GLY A 74 18.05 38.26 -0.92
N MET A 75 17.39 37.26 -0.36
CA MET A 75 17.78 35.84 -0.53
C MET A 75 17.33 35.32 -1.90
N THR A 76 17.96 34.24 -2.35
CA THR A 76 17.62 33.60 -3.62
C THR A 76 16.18 33.15 -3.65
N THR A 77 15.41 33.66 -4.60
CA THR A 77 14.01 33.32 -4.85
C THR A 77 13.89 32.43 -6.09
N ILE A 78 12.68 31.98 -6.39
CA ILE A 78 12.43 31.14 -7.58
C ILE A 78 12.71 31.90 -8.88
N GLU A 79 12.47 33.20 -8.91
CA GLU A 79 12.73 34.04 -10.07
C GLU A 79 14.23 34.11 -10.38
N HIS A 80 15.09 34.16 -9.38
CA HIS A 80 16.54 34.09 -9.57
C HIS A 80 16.96 32.76 -10.17
N LYS A 81 16.37 31.65 -9.72
CA LYS A 81 16.64 30.34 -10.29
C LYS A 81 16.21 30.25 -11.77
N ILE A 82 15.01 30.76 -12.07
CA ILE A 82 14.50 30.81 -13.45
C ILE A 82 15.41 31.67 -14.31
N ALA A 83 15.87 32.81 -13.82
CA ALA A 83 16.79 33.69 -14.55
C ALA A 83 18.14 33.00 -14.84
N VAL A 84 18.66 32.18 -13.93
CA VAL A 84 19.86 31.38 -14.16
C VAL A 84 19.63 30.34 -15.28
N TYR A 85 18.50 29.64 -15.27
CA TYR A 85 18.16 28.70 -16.35
C TYR A 85 17.98 29.42 -17.68
N ALA A 86 17.35 30.60 -17.69
CA ALA A 86 17.21 31.43 -18.89
C ALA A 86 18.59 31.85 -19.45
N TYR A 87 19.47 32.31 -18.57
CA TYR A 87 20.84 32.66 -18.97
C TYR A 87 21.57 31.50 -19.65
N TYR A 88 21.54 30.29 -19.06
CA TYR A 88 22.19 29.12 -19.66
C TYR A 88 21.52 28.69 -20.97
N PHE A 89 20.20 28.71 -21.02
CA PHE A 89 19.46 28.40 -22.24
C PHE A 89 19.86 29.32 -23.39
N TYR A 90 19.73 30.62 -23.21
CA TYR A 90 20.05 31.58 -24.26
C TYR A 90 21.54 31.61 -24.59
N ARG A 91 22.40 31.43 -23.60
CA ARG A 91 23.88 31.36 -23.82
C ARG A 91 24.27 30.18 -24.71
N LEU A 92 23.64 29.01 -24.54
CA LEU A 92 23.87 27.85 -25.38
C LEU A 92 23.46 28.06 -26.84
N LEU A 93 22.42 28.83 -27.08
CA LEU A 93 21.86 29.07 -28.41
C LEU A 93 22.72 30.05 -29.23
N GLN A 94 23.43 30.99 -28.58
CA GLN A 94 24.09 32.12 -29.21
C GLN A 94 25.11 31.78 -30.29
N ARG A 95 25.83 30.68 -30.14
CA ARG A 95 26.91 30.29 -31.07
C ARG A 95 26.67 28.97 -31.78
N ALA A 96 25.47 28.42 -31.63
CA ALA A 96 25.11 27.18 -32.30
C ALA A 96 24.68 27.44 -33.74
N GLU A 97 25.21 26.67 -34.68
CA GLU A 97 24.84 26.71 -36.11
C GLU A 97 23.53 25.97 -36.35
N ARG A 98 23.30 24.86 -35.62
CA ARG A 98 22.06 24.06 -35.68
C ARG A 98 21.54 23.81 -34.28
N ILE A 99 20.27 24.14 -34.10
CA ILE A 99 19.58 23.98 -32.80
C ILE A 99 18.36 23.11 -33.02
N THR A 100 18.27 22.03 -32.24
CA THR A 100 17.08 21.16 -32.19
C THR A 100 16.56 21.11 -30.76
N LEU A 101 15.33 21.58 -30.59
CA LEU A 101 14.61 21.55 -29.29
C LEU A 101 13.58 20.42 -29.34
N ILE A 102 13.70 19.46 -28.46
CA ILE A 102 12.81 18.29 -28.39
C ILE A 102 11.96 18.40 -27.12
N TYR A 103 10.66 18.34 -27.29
CA TYR A 103 9.70 18.35 -26.18
C TYR A 103 8.67 17.23 -26.34
N ASN A 104 8.09 16.80 -25.25
CA ASN A 104 7.06 15.76 -25.24
C ASN A 104 5.68 16.42 -25.20
N THR A 105 4.77 15.97 -26.06
CA THR A 105 3.38 16.44 -26.12
C THR A 105 2.42 15.54 -25.35
N SER A 106 2.86 14.35 -24.91
CA SER A 106 2.02 13.46 -24.13
C SER A 106 1.88 13.95 -22.69
N SER A 107 0.67 13.91 -22.18
CA SER A 107 0.40 14.18 -20.77
C SER A 107 0.54 12.87 -19.97
N ASP A 108 1.42 12.87 -18.98
CA ASP A 108 1.59 11.77 -18.04
C ASP A 108 1.21 12.28 -16.64
N GLY A 109 -0.06 12.09 -16.29
CA GLY A 109 -0.65 12.44 -14.99
C GLY A 109 -0.42 13.90 -14.54
N LEU A 110 0.72 14.20 -13.97
CA LEU A 110 1.09 15.52 -13.43
C LEU A 110 1.75 16.45 -14.46
N ASN A 111 2.32 15.90 -15.53
CA ASN A 111 2.98 16.67 -16.58
C ASN A 111 2.02 16.85 -17.75
N ARG A 112 1.64 18.09 -18.03
CA ARG A 112 0.64 18.41 -19.07
C ARG A 112 1.19 18.43 -20.50
N GLY A 113 2.45 18.04 -20.74
CA GLY A 113 3.07 18.07 -22.05
C GLY A 113 3.21 19.51 -22.62
N GLU A 114 3.25 20.53 -21.74
CA GLU A 114 3.35 21.93 -22.12
C GLU A 114 4.78 22.28 -22.55
N TRP A 115 4.88 23.18 -23.51
CA TRP A 115 6.16 23.72 -23.97
C TRP A 115 6.82 24.56 -22.89
N SER A 116 8.16 24.49 -22.82
CA SER A 116 8.92 25.43 -22.00
C SER A 116 8.59 26.87 -22.37
N ARG A 117 8.44 27.72 -21.36
CA ARG A 117 8.28 29.17 -21.55
C ARG A 117 9.39 29.79 -22.38
N PHE A 118 10.62 29.26 -22.29
CA PHE A 118 11.75 29.74 -23.11
C PHE A 118 11.56 29.39 -24.58
N MET A 119 10.99 28.24 -24.88
CA MET A 119 10.69 27.84 -26.25
C MET A 119 9.53 28.67 -26.81
N LEU A 120 8.50 28.97 -26.01
CA LEU A 120 7.40 29.85 -26.41
C LEU A 120 7.91 31.25 -26.75
N GLN A 121 8.75 31.81 -25.85
CA GLN A 121 9.36 33.11 -26.10
C GLN A 121 10.17 33.12 -27.38
N PHE A 122 10.96 32.08 -27.63
CA PHE A 122 11.74 31.91 -28.83
C PHE A 122 10.89 31.86 -30.10
N LEU A 123 9.74 31.17 -30.04
CA LEU A 123 8.79 31.09 -31.17
C LEU A 123 8.13 32.43 -31.53
N ILE A 124 7.96 33.31 -30.55
CA ILE A 124 7.27 34.62 -30.72
C ILE A 124 8.28 35.71 -31.11
N GLU A 125 9.44 35.74 -30.47
CA GLU A 125 10.40 36.87 -30.59
C GLU A 125 11.52 36.63 -31.61
N TRP A 126 11.73 35.35 -32.03
CA TRP A 126 12.84 35.03 -32.93
C TRP A 126 12.51 35.43 -34.38
N PRO A 127 13.38 36.22 -35.02
CA PRO A 127 13.10 36.78 -36.37
C PRO A 127 13.28 35.77 -37.52
N HIS A 128 13.86 34.58 -37.26
CA HIS A 128 14.18 33.60 -38.29
C HIS A 128 13.14 32.46 -38.32
N PRO A 129 12.97 31.80 -39.49
CA PRO A 129 12.02 30.70 -39.59
C PRO A 129 12.40 29.51 -38.70
N ILE A 130 11.43 28.98 -37.98
CA ILE A 130 11.56 27.79 -37.14
C ILE A 130 10.78 26.65 -37.79
N THR A 131 11.44 25.54 -38.08
CA THR A 131 10.80 24.34 -38.64
C THR A 131 10.26 23.49 -37.49
N ARG A 132 8.97 23.16 -37.54
CA ARG A 132 8.36 22.22 -36.59
C ARG A 132 8.20 20.86 -37.25
N GLN A 133 8.57 19.82 -36.53
CA GLN A 133 8.40 18.44 -36.93
C GLN A 133 7.78 17.65 -35.80
N PHE A 134 6.90 16.72 -36.14
CA PHE A 134 6.37 15.77 -35.20
C PHE A 134 7.13 14.45 -35.39
N LEU A 135 7.72 13.96 -34.30
CA LEU A 135 8.33 12.64 -34.25
C LEU A 135 7.27 11.69 -33.71
N GLU A 136 6.65 10.94 -34.58
CA GLU A 136 5.81 9.82 -34.16
C GLU A 136 6.69 8.58 -34.11
N ALA A 137 6.69 7.89 -32.97
CA ALA A 137 7.28 6.57 -32.91
C ALA A 137 6.49 5.68 -33.87
N GLY A 138 7.09 5.33 -35.00
CA GLY A 138 6.47 4.56 -36.08
C GLY A 138 6.14 3.11 -35.74
N GLN A 139 5.95 2.80 -34.49
CA GLN A 139 5.35 1.57 -34.02
C GLN A 139 3.87 1.86 -33.79
N SER A 140 3.02 1.43 -34.73
CA SER A 140 1.64 1.12 -34.34
C SER A 140 1.72 0.33 -33.05
N PRO A 141 0.93 0.66 -32.01
CA PRO A 141 0.87 -0.17 -30.83
C PRO A 141 0.52 -1.57 -31.34
N GLN A 142 1.50 -2.45 -31.37
CA GLN A 142 1.22 -3.87 -31.57
C GLN A 142 0.26 -4.19 -30.46
N GLY A 143 -0.96 -4.57 -30.83
CA GLY A 143 -1.97 -4.98 -29.86
C GLY A 143 -1.27 -5.98 -28.94
N THR A 144 -1.12 -5.62 -27.67
CA THR A 144 -0.47 -6.49 -26.70
C THR A 144 -1.25 -7.78 -26.71
N SER A 145 -0.64 -8.85 -27.23
CA SER A 145 -1.25 -10.18 -27.15
C SER A 145 -1.57 -10.44 -25.68
N PRO A 146 -2.78 -10.89 -25.37
CA PRO A 146 -3.14 -11.16 -23.98
C PRO A 146 -2.13 -12.16 -23.39
N ILE A 147 -1.60 -11.84 -22.22
CA ILE A 147 -0.69 -12.73 -21.52
C ILE A 147 -1.46 -13.96 -21.11
N THR A 148 -1.09 -15.12 -21.66
CA THR A 148 -1.70 -16.41 -21.36
C THR A 148 -0.67 -17.34 -20.72
N VAL A 149 -1.10 -18.09 -19.73
CA VAL A 149 -0.28 -19.12 -19.11
C VAL A 149 -0.92 -20.47 -19.37
N GLU A 150 -0.19 -21.33 -20.08
CA GLU A 150 -0.65 -22.69 -20.35
C GLU A 150 -0.62 -23.53 -19.07
N LYS A 151 -1.66 -24.37 -18.90
CA LYS A 151 -1.74 -25.34 -17.79
C LYS A 151 -0.90 -26.58 -18.10
N THR A 152 0.42 -26.37 -18.16
CA THR A 152 1.38 -27.47 -18.36
C THR A 152 1.31 -28.49 -17.22
N PRO A 153 1.82 -29.72 -17.40
CA PRO A 153 1.88 -30.71 -16.32
C PRO A 153 2.60 -30.21 -15.07
N ASP A 154 3.62 -29.36 -15.22
CA ASP A 154 4.37 -28.78 -14.10
C ASP A 154 3.53 -27.77 -13.32
N VAL A 155 2.85 -26.86 -14.02
CA VAL A 155 1.90 -25.91 -13.42
C VAL A 155 0.81 -26.67 -12.67
N MET A 156 0.25 -27.73 -13.27
CA MET A 156 -0.80 -28.52 -12.64
C MET A 156 -0.29 -29.28 -11.41
N ARG A 157 0.91 -29.85 -11.44
CA ARG A 157 1.52 -30.49 -10.25
C ARG A 157 1.70 -29.50 -9.12
N ARG A 158 2.16 -28.29 -9.43
CA ARG A 158 2.33 -27.24 -8.43
C ARG A 158 1.00 -26.77 -7.85
N MET A 159 -0.03 -26.62 -8.67
CA MET A 159 -1.39 -26.33 -8.19
C MET A 159 -1.94 -27.43 -7.29
N GLN A 160 -1.72 -28.71 -7.65
CA GLN A 160 -2.13 -29.83 -6.81
C GLN A 160 -1.41 -29.82 -5.45
N SER A 161 -0.10 -29.59 -5.42
CA SER A 161 0.64 -29.49 -4.16
C SER A 161 0.19 -28.36 -3.24
N LEU A 162 -0.41 -27.31 -3.80
CA LEU A 162 -0.90 -26.15 -3.03
C LEU A 162 -2.36 -26.32 -2.56
N PHE A 163 -3.19 -27.00 -3.35
CA PHE A 163 -4.64 -26.98 -3.18
C PHE A 163 -5.31 -28.35 -3.11
N ASP A 164 -4.62 -29.47 -3.32
CA ASP A 164 -5.16 -30.83 -3.18
C ASP A 164 -4.62 -31.50 -1.90
N VAL A 165 -5.50 -31.82 -0.97
CA VAL A 165 -5.12 -32.47 0.31
C VAL A 165 -4.49 -33.86 0.13
N ARG A 166 -4.72 -34.54 -1.01
CA ARG A 166 -4.08 -35.81 -1.33
C ARG A 166 -2.61 -35.65 -1.67
N ALA A 167 -2.24 -34.54 -2.28
CA ALA A 167 -0.84 -34.18 -2.58
C ALA A 167 -0.14 -33.53 -1.39
N ASN A 168 -0.89 -32.72 -0.60
CA ASN A 168 -0.39 -32.04 0.57
C ASN A 168 -1.49 -31.92 1.64
N PRO A 169 -1.36 -32.63 2.78
CA PRO A 169 -2.38 -32.57 3.86
C PRO A 169 -2.67 -31.16 4.40
N LYS A 170 -1.76 -30.21 4.21
CA LYS A 170 -1.93 -28.80 4.61
C LYS A 170 -2.51 -27.92 3.50
N ALA A 171 -2.82 -28.49 2.34
CA ALA A 171 -3.37 -27.75 1.21
C ALA A 171 -4.72 -27.13 1.56
N LYS A 172 -4.84 -25.81 1.30
CA LYS A 172 -6.09 -25.08 1.53
C LYS A 172 -6.17 -23.83 0.68
N PHE A 173 -7.38 -23.41 0.36
CA PHE A 173 -7.67 -22.09 -0.17
C PHE A 173 -7.89 -21.10 0.98
N SER A 174 -7.02 -20.11 1.08
CA SER A 174 -7.25 -18.97 1.98
C SER A 174 -8.21 -17.96 1.34
N PRO A 175 -8.90 -17.13 2.15
CA PRO A 175 -9.71 -16.03 1.62
C PRO A 175 -8.91 -15.10 0.71
N SER A 176 -7.66 -14.83 1.05
CA SER A 176 -6.77 -14.02 0.21
C SER A 176 -6.49 -14.68 -1.14
N ALA A 177 -6.24 -16.00 -1.19
CA ALA A 177 -6.03 -16.71 -2.44
C ALA A 177 -7.27 -16.66 -3.34
N LEU A 178 -8.45 -16.82 -2.76
CA LEU A 178 -9.72 -16.70 -3.48
C LEU A 178 -9.97 -15.28 -3.98
N ASN A 179 -9.67 -14.28 -3.17
CA ASN A 179 -9.75 -12.88 -3.57
C ASN A 179 -8.85 -12.58 -4.77
N TYR A 180 -7.59 -13.04 -4.75
CA TYR A 180 -6.68 -12.89 -5.88
C TYR A 180 -7.22 -13.54 -7.15
N TYR A 181 -7.82 -14.75 -7.02
CA TYR A 181 -8.41 -15.45 -8.16
C TYR A 181 -9.64 -14.73 -8.73
N LEU A 182 -10.52 -14.24 -7.87
CA LEU A 182 -11.71 -13.47 -8.25
C LEU A 182 -11.35 -12.12 -8.88
N ASP A 183 -10.27 -11.47 -8.40
CA ASP A 183 -9.80 -10.22 -9.00
C ASP A 183 -9.19 -10.46 -10.40
N CYS A 184 -8.32 -11.47 -10.52
CA CYS A 184 -7.66 -11.82 -11.78
C CYS A 184 -6.98 -13.19 -11.66
N PRO A 185 -7.38 -14.19 -12.49
CA PRO A 185 -6.75 -15.51 -12.48
C PRO A 185 -5.24 -15.48 -12.75
N LEU A 186 -4.76 -14.54 -13.57
CA LEU A 186 -3.33 -14.38 -13.85
C LEU A 186 -2.56 -13.85 -12.63
N LYS A 187 -3.16 -12.91 -11.89
CA LYS A 187 -2.62 -12.40 -10.62
C LYS A 187 -2.51 -13.50 -9.57
N PHE A 188 -3.54 -14.35 -9.47
CA PHE A 188 -3.52 -15.55 -8.63
C PHE A 188 -2.40 -16.52 -9.02
N TYR A 189 -2.25 -16.78 -10.33
CA TYR A 189 -1.19 -17.64 -10.84
C TYR A 189 0.20 -17.12 -10.42
N TYR A 190 0.50 -15.86 -10.70
CA TYR A 190 1.80 -15.29 -10.36
C TYR A 190 2.07 -15.33 -8.86
N ARG A 191 1.09 -14.93 -8.05
CA ARG A 191 1.29 -14.85 -6.60
C ARG A 191 1.40 -16.22 -5.92
N TYR A 192 0.49 -17.15 -6.23
CA TYR A 192 0.38 -18.42 -5.51
C TYR A 192 1.06 -19.56 -6.25
N VAL A 193 0.85 -19.72 -7.54
CA VAL A 193 1.38 -20.85 -8.31
C VAL A 193 2.83 -20.61 -8.72
N ALA A 194 3.15 -19.46 -9.27
CA ALA A 194 4.53 -19.10 -9.62
C ALA A 194 5.37 -18.67 -8.40
N GLY A 195 4.71 -18.25 -7.31
CA GLY A 195 5.39 -17.82 -6.09
C GLY A 195 6.10 -16.48 -6.21
N LEU A 196 5.64 -15.63 -7.14
CA LEU A 196 6.21 -14.30 -7.30
C LEU A 196 5.68 -13.36 -6.22
N SER A 197 6.57 -12.66 -5.57
CA SER A 197 6.25 -11.57 -4.63
C SER A 197 7.09 -10.35 -4.99
N ALA A 198 6.56 -9.17 -4.72
CA ALA A 198 7.39 -7.97 -4.74
C ALA A 198 8.54 -8.15 -3.73
N PRO A 199 9.75 -7.68 -4.06
CA PRO A 199 10.82 -7.65 -3.08
C PRO A 199 10.38 -6.85 -1.86
N ASP A 200 10.71 -7.35 -0.66
CA ASP A 200 10.45 -6.59 0.55
C ASP A 200 11.32 -5.32 0.53
N GLU A 201 10.69 -4.17 0.41
CA GLU A 201 11.38 -2.90 0.61
C GLU A 201 11.71 -2.76 2.09
N VAL A 202 13.00 -2.78 2.39
CA VAL A 202 13.46 -2.57 3.76
C VAL A 202 13.32 -1.10 4.08
N SER A 203 12.17 -0.74 4.64
CA SER A 203 11.90 0.58 5.17
C SER A 203 12.28 0.65 6.66
N ALA A 204 12.84 1.78 7.08
CA ALA A 204 12.95 2.11 8.49
C ALA A 204 11.58 2.51 9.08
N GLU A 205 10.60 2.71 8.23
CA GLU A 205 9.24 3.05 8.56
C GLU A 205 8.37 1.80 8.61
N ILE A 206 7.36 1.84 9.46
CA ILE A 206 6.39 0.77 9.61
C ILE A 206 5.38 0.87 8.46
N ASP A 207 5.30 -0.18 7.66
CA ASP A 207 4.29 -0.29 6.62
C ASP A 207 2.90 -0.62 7.21
N SER A 208 1.86 -0.48 6.41
CA SER A 208 0.48 -0.72 6.86
C SER A 208 0.22 -2.17 7.29
N ALA A 209 0.92 -3.14 6.72
CA ALA A 209 0.78 -4.55 7.06
C ALA A 209 1.41 -4.85 8.42
N THR A 210 2.62 -4.33 8.66
CA THR A 210 3.31 -4.44 9.96
C THR A 210 2.54 -3.71 11.05
N PHE A 211 2.01 -2.51 10.76
CA PHE A 211 1.16 -1.77 11.69
C PHE A 211 -0.08 -2.59 12.10
N GLY A 212 -0.76 -3.21 11.13
CA GLY A 212 -1.88 -4.10 11.39
C GLY A 212 -1.48 -5.30 12.24
N SER A 213 -0.37 -5.96 11.91
CA SER A 213 0.14 -7.14 12.64
C SER A 213 0.47 -6.81 14.10
N ILE A 214 1.07 -5.65 14.38
CA ILE A 214 1.36 -5.18 15.73
C ILE A 214 0.07 -4.96 16.51
N PHE A 215 -0.94 -4.33 15.89
CA PHE A 215 -2.25 -4.12 16.50
C PHE A 215 -2.94 -5.46 16.84
N HIS A 216 -3.00 -6.41 15.89
CA HIS A 216 -3.62 -7.73 16.10
C HIS A 216 -2.95 -8.49 17.23
N TYR A 217 -1.61 -8.50 17.25
CA TYR A 217 -0.85 -9.17 18.31
C TYR A 217 -1.13 -8.58 19.69
N ALA A 218 -1.14 -7.25 19.81
CA ALA A 218 -1.44 -6.58 21.07
C ALA A 218 -2.89 -6.83 21.52
N ALA A 219 -3.86 -6.76 20.60
CA ALA A 219 -5.26 -7.06 20.87
C ALA A 219 -5.46 -8.51 21.35
N GLU A 220 -4.84 -9.49 20.69
CA GLU A 220 -4.88 -10.89 21.11
C GLU A 220 -4.43 -11.07 22.56
N HIS A 221 -3.33 -10.43 22.96
CA HIS A 221 -2.78 -10.55 24.31
C HIS A 221 -3.65 -9.86 25.37
N ILE A 222 -4.29 -8.74 25.03
CA ILE A 222 -5.28 -8.08 25.90
C ILE A 222 -6.45 -9.02 26.18
N TYR A 223 -7.01 -9.69 25.15
CA TYR A 223 -8.13 -10.61 25.39
C TYR A 223 -7.72 -11.88 26.11
N LYS A 224 -6.50 -12.38 25.91
CA LYS A 224 -5.96 -13.48 26.71
C LYS A 224 -5.92 -13.12 28.20
N ASP A 225 -5.46 -11.92 28.54
CA ASP A 225 -5.43 -11.44 29.91
C ASP A 225 -6.83 -11.21 30.48
N LEU A 226 -7.73 -10.58 29.72
CA LEU A 226 -9.10 -10.36 30.14
C LEU A 226 -9.85 -11.65 30.45
N THR A 227 -9.45 -12.75 29.83
CA THR A 227 -10.11 -14.07 29.97
C THR A 227 -9.37 -15.04 30.89
N THR A 228 -8.31 -14.62 31.57
CA THR A 228 -7.52 -15.46 32.50
C THR A 228 -8.40 -16.04 33.62
N HIS A 229 -9.38 -15.29 34.13
CA HIS A 229 -10.27 -15.68 35.22
C HIS A 229 -11.69 -16.09 34.78
N GLY A 230 -11.93 -16.19 33.48
CA GLY A 230 -13.21 -16.59 32.92
C GLY A 230 -13.46 -16.00 31.53
N LYS A 231 -14.33 -16.65 30.75
CA LYS A 231 -14.59 -16.27 29.37
C LYS A 231 -15.59 -15.12 29.21
N VAL A 232 -16.33 -14.78 30.28
CA VAL A 232 -17.30 -13.67 30.23
C VAL A 232 -16.59 -12.37 30.51
N ILE A 233 -16.63 -11.47 29.55
CA ILE A 233 -16.06 -10.13 29.66
C ILE A 233 -17.16 -9.14 30.08
N ASN A 234 -17.01 -8.61 31.29
CA ASN A 234 -17.92 -7.64 31.88
C ASN A 234 -17.41 -6.20 31.69
N LYS A 235 -18.29 -5.23 31.93
CA LYS A 235 -17.95 -3.80 31.83
C LYS A 235 -16.84 -3.40 32.78
N GLU A 236 -16.87 -3.87 34.02
CA GLU A 236 -15.91 -3.54 35.07
C GLU A 236 -14.48 -3.96 34.69
N ALA A 237 -14.34 -5.15 34.06
CA ALA A 237 -13.06 -5.63 33.59
C ALA A 237 -12.49 -4.72 32.47
N LEU A 238 -13.33 -4.33 31.52
CA LEU A 238 -12.93 -3.43 30.43
C LEU A 238 -12.59 -2.02 30.93
N GLU A 239 -13.36 -1.47 31.86
CA GLU A 239 -13.05 -0.18 32.47
C GLU A 239 -11.72 -0.19 33.22
N THR A 240 -11.42 -1.28 33.94
CA THR A 240 -10.14 -1.44 34.63
C THR A 240 -8.97 -1.43 33.66
N PHE A 241 -9.10 -2.11 32.53
CA PHE A 241 -8.08 -2.07 31.47
C PHE A 241 -7.96 -0.69 30.83
N LEU A 242 -9.06 -0.02 30.55
CA LEU A 242 -9.06 1.33 29.94
C LEU A 242 -8.38 2.39 30.83
N ARG A 243 -8.47 2.24 32.16
CA ARG A 243 -7.80 3.15 33.12
C ARG A 243 -6.30 2.90 33.23
N ASN A 244 -5.79 1.76 32.82
CA ASN A 244 -4.36 1.40 32.93
C ASN A 244 -3.65 1.63 31.61
N GLU A 245 -3.29 2.90 31.34
CA GLU A 245 -2.60 3.30 30.11
C GLU A 245 -1.20 2.67 29.99
N VAL A 246 -0.52 2.49 31.11
CA VAL A 246 0.83 1.88 31.15
C VAL A 246 0.74 0.44 30.63
N LYS A 247 -0.25 -0.32 31.10
CA LYS A 247 -0.42 -1.71 30.67
C LYS A 247 -0.78 -1.80 29.19
N LEU A 248 -1.59 -0.87 28.66
CA LEU A 248 -1.89 -0.83 27.24
C LEU A 248 -0.63 -0.54 26.39
N GLN A 249 0.24 0.37 26.86
CA GLN A 249 1.50 0.64 26.20
C GLN A 249 2.44 -0.57 26.24
N ASP A 250 2.48 -1.32 27.34
CA ASP A 250 3.30 -2.53 27.46
C ASP A 250 2.94 -3.61 26.44
N TYR A 251 1.65 -3.77 26.10
CA TYR A 251 1.24 -4.69 25.02
C TYR A 251 1.75 -4.22 23.65
N VAL A 252 1.69 -2.92 23.39
CA VAL A 252 2.21 -2.35 22.15
C VAL A 252 3.71 -2.54 22.06
N ASP A 253 4.45 -2.23 23.14
CA ASP A 253 5.90 -2.38 23.19
C ASP A 253 6.32 -3.85 23.01
N THR A 254 5.56 -4.79 23.60
CA THR A 254 5.78 -6.22 23.44
C THR A 254 5.58 -6.66 21.99
N ALA A 255 4.54 -6.17 21.33
CA ALA A 255 4.27 -6.44 19.93
C ALA A 255 5.36 -5.87 19.01
N PHE A 256 5.81 -4.64 19.27
CA PHE A 256 6.92 -4.01 18.53
C PHE A 256 8.22 -4.79 18.66
N LYS A 257 8.56 -5.21 19.88
CA LYS A 257 9.76 -6.05 20.13
C LYS A 257 9.74 -7.30 19.29
N LYS A 258 8.61 -7.99 19.26
CA LYS A 258 8.47 -9.27 18.58
C LYS A 258 8.39 -9.16 17.07
N LEU A 259 7.59 -8.23 16.54
CA LEU A 259 7.21 -8.20 15.13
C LEU A 259 8.04 -7.22 14.29
N PHE A 260 8.60 -6.20 14.91
CA PHE A 260 9.33 -5.17 14.19
C PHE A 260 10.83 -5.15 14.53
N PHE A 261 11.18 -5.05 15.81
CA PHE A 261 12.58 -5.00 16.22
C PHE A 261 13.25 -6.37 16.26
N ASN A 262 12.47 -7.43 16.45
CA ASN A 262 12.95 -8.79 16.63
C ASN A 262 14.02 -8.90 17.73
N VAL A 263 13.76 -8.26 18.88
CA VAL A 263 14.63 -8.22 20.06
C VAL A 263 14.00 -9.00 21.22
N PRO A 264 14.85 -9.45 22.20
CA PRO A 264 14.35 -10.15 23.39
C PRO A 264 13.37 -9.29 24.21
N GLN A 265 12.46 -9.96 24.92
CA GLN A 265 11.41 -9.31 25.72
C GLN A 265 11.93 -8.42 26.86
N ASN A 266 13.12 -8.69 27.38
CA ASN A 266 13.76 -7.94 28.47
C ASN A 266 14.43 -6.64 28.01
N GLU A 267 14.56 -6.41 26.72
CA GLU A 267 15.10 -5.15 26.18
C GLU A 267 13.98 -4.12 25.99
N LYS A 268 14.28 -2.85 26.25
CA LYS A 268 13.34 -1.76 25.91
C LYS A 268 13.49 -1.42 24.45
N PRO A 269 12.36 -1.25 23.72
CA PRO A 269 12.43 -0.83 22.32
C PRO A 269 12.93 0.61 22.24
N GLU A 270 13.91 0.85 21.38
CA GLU A 270 14.36 2.20 21.05
C GLU A 270 13.61 2.71 19.83
N TYR A 271 12.59 3.50 20.06
CA TYR A 271 11.77 4.09 19.01
C TYR A 271 12.43 5.30 18.36
N ASN A 272 12.40 5.39 17.04
CA ASN A 272 12.59 6.68 16.37
C ASN A 272 11.29 7.52 16.43
N GLY A 273 11.34 8.78 15.97
CA GLY A 273 10.20 9.69 16.08
C GLY A 273 8.92 9.18 15.42
N ILE A 274 9.02 8.56 14.23
CA ILE A 274 7.87 8.01 13.49
C ILE A 274 7.33 6.76 14.18
N GLN A 275 8.21 5.89 14.66
CA GLN A 275 7.84 4.67 15.37
C GLN A 275 7.14 4.99 16.70
N LEU A 276 7.56 6.05 17.39
CA LEU A 276 6.92 6.53 18.61
C LEU A 276 5.48 7.01 18.33
N ILE A 277 5.28 7.74 17.24
CA ILE A 277 3.95 8.16 16.79
C ILE A 277 3.08 6.93 16.49
N ASN A 278 3.60 5.97 15.73
CA ASN A 278 2.87 4.73 15.40
C ASN A 278 2.50 3.94 16.64
N SER A 279 3.42 3.83 17.62
CA SER A 279 3.15 3.19 18.92
C SER A 279 2.01 3.88 19.66
N ALA A 280 2.02 5.20 19.74
CA ALA A 280 0.95 5.98 20.38
C ALA A 280 -0.40 5.83 19.62
N VAL A 281 -0.40 5.78 18.30
CA VAL A 281 -1.61 5.56 17.50
C VAL A 281 -2.17 4.16 17.74
N ILE A 282 -1.32 3.12 17.79
CA ILE A 282 -1.77 1.75 18.07
C ILE A 282 -2.35 1.67 19.49
N ALA A 283 -1.71 2.27 20.49
CA ALA A 283 -2.26 2.32 21.85
C ALA A 283 -3.65 3.01 21.88
N ARG A 284 -3.82 4.10 21.14
CA ARG A 284 -5.11 4.75 20.97
C ARG A 284 -6.13 3.85 20.29
N TYR A 285 -5.74 3.10 19.27
CA TYR A 285 -6.61 2.14 18.59
C TYR A 285 -7.07 1.00 19.49
N LEU A 286 -6.20 0.50 20.36
CA LEU A 286 -6.56 -0.48 21.38
C LEU A 286 -7.59 0.09 22.38
N LYS A 287 -7.45 1.36 22.78
CA LYS A 287 -8.48 2.04 23.60
C LYS A 287 -9.81 2.12 22.86
N GLN A 288 -9.84 2.47 21.59
CA GLN A 288 -11.07 2.53 20.79
C GLN A 288 -11.73 1.16 20.64
N LEU A 289 -10.93 0.09 20.47
CA LEU A 289 -11.41 -1.28 20.48
C LEU A 289 -12.10 -1.63 21.79
N LEU A 290 -11.45 -1.39 22.93
CA LEU A 290 -12.01 -1.66 24.25
C LEU A 290 -13.24 -0.80 24.58
N GLN A 291 -13.28 0.45 24.11
CA GLN A 291 -14.44 1.33 24.24
C GLN A 291 -15.65 0.81 23.43
N ASN A 292 -15.40 0.28 22.23
CA ASN A 292 -16.44 -0.36 21.45
C ASN A 292 -16.99 -1.59 22.17
N ASP A 293 -16.11 -2.40 22.75
CA ASP A 293 -16.51 -3.58 23.49
C ASP A 293 -17.20 -3.25 24.82
N LEU A 294 -16.86 -2.15 25.47
CA LEU A 294 -17.55 -1.68 26.67
C LEU A 294 -19.05 -1.40 26.40
N ARG A 295 -19.37 -0.89 25.20
CA ARG A 295 -20.77 -0.70 24.77
C ARG A 295 -21.44 -2.02 24.44
N TYR A 296 -20.70 -3.01 23.99
CA TYR A 296 -21.22 -4.34 23.66
C TYR A 296 -21.35 -5.27 24.88
N ALA A 297 -20.53 -5.07 25.92
CA ALA A 297 -20.49 -5.91 27.13
C ALA A 297 -21.83 -5.97 27.87
N PRO A 298 -22.16 -7.09 28.58
CA PRO A 298 -21.33 -8.30 28.71
C PRO A 298 -21.43 -9.22 27.50
N PHE A 299 -20.34 -9.93 27.20
CA PHE A 299 -20.29 -10.96 26.15
C PHE A 299 -19.33 -12.08 26.55
N THR A 300 -19.46 -13.25 25.91
CA THR A 300 -18.57 -14.39 26.14
C THR A 300 -17.52 -14.41 25.04
N PHE A 301 -16.25 -14.26 25.41
CA PHE A 301 -15.13 -14.44 24.51
C PHE A 301 -14.96 -15.94 24.22
N ILE A 302 -14.77 -16.30 22.96
CA ILE A 302 -14.61 -17.69 22.53
C ILE A 302 -13.16 -17.97 22.19
N ALA A 303 -12.61 -17.22 21.23
CA ALA A 303 -11.22 -17.37 20.78
C ALA A 303 -10.73 -16.14 20.03
N SER A 304 -9.40 -15.98 19.94
CA SER A 304 -8.70 -15.08 19.02
C SER A 304 -7.70 -15.86 18.19
N GLU A 305 -7.36 -15.34 17.02
CA GLU A 305 -6.40 -15.92 16.07
C GLU A 305 -6.66 -17.43 15.84
N MET A 306 -7.95 -17.80 15.71
CA MET A 306 -8.33 -19.20 15.59
C MET A 306 -8.33 -19.64 14.14
N GLU A 307 -7.55 -20.68 13.86
CA GLU A 307 -7.55 -21.33 12.56
C GLU A 307 -8.84 -22.12 12.36
N VAL A 308 -9.52 -21.87 11.25
CA VAL A 308 -10.73 -22.60 10.84
C VAL A 308 -10.61 -23.05 9.39
N ASP A 309 -11.05 -24.26 9.13
CA ASP A 309 -11.16 -24.78 7.76
C ASP A 309 -12.37 -25.70 7.60
N GLU A 310 -12.80 -25.88 6.36
CA GLU A 310 -13.88 -26.77 5.94
C GLU A 310 -13.44 -27.54 4.70
N PRO A 311 -13.60 -28.87 4.66
CA PRO A 311 -13.32 -29.67 3.48
C PRO A 311 -14.28 -29.34 2.35
N ILE A 312 -13.75 -29.25 1.13
CA ILE A 312 -14.51 -29.02 -0.10
C ILE A 312 -14.08 -29.99 -1.20
N ASP A 313 -15.05 -30.41 -1.99
CA ASP A 313 -14.84 -31.22 -3.19
C ASP A 313 -15.08 -30.36 -4.42
N ILE A 314 -14.02 -30.14 -5.22
CA ILE A 314 -14.06 -29.34 -6.44
C ILE A 314 -14.19 -30.29 -7.63
N GLN A 315 -15.34 -30.22 -8.30
CA GLN A 315 -15.59 -31.01 -9.52
C GLN A 315 -14.81 -30.43 -10.68
N THR A 316 -14.05 -31.25 -11.35
CA THR A 316 -13.31 -30.87 -12.57
C THR A 316 -13.56 -31.88 -13.69
N PRO A 317 -13.35 -31.51 -14.96
CA PRO A 317 -13.46 -32.47 -16.08
C PRO A 317 -12.54 -33.70 -15.96
N LYS A 318 -11.48 -33.59 -15.15
CA LYS A 318 -10.51 -34.67 -14.91
C LYS A 318 -10.72 -35.43 -13.60
N GLY A 319 -11.84 -35.17 -12.89
CA GLY A 319 -12.16 -35.80 -11.60
C GLY A 319 -12.31 -34.79 -10.47
N VAL A 320 -12.44 -35.31 -9.25
CA VAL A 320 -12.65 -34.49 -8.05
C VAL A 320 -11.32 -34.11 -7.42
N ILE A 321 -11.12 -32.84 -7.15
CA ILE A 321 -10.03 -32.33 -6.32
C ILE A 321 -10.56 -32.17 -4.90
N LYS A 322 -9.91 -32.83 -3.95
CA LYS A 322 -10.23 -32.66 -2.53
C LYS A 322 -9.37 -31.56 -1.93
N SER A 323 -10.00 -30.55 -1.40
CA SER A 323 -9.31 -29.39 -0.83
C SER A 323 -9.92 -28.98 0.51
N ARG A 324 -9.36 -27.94 1.11
CA ARG A 324 -9.95 -27.23 2.24
C ARG A 324 -10.08 -25.76 1.91
N ILE A 325 -11.03 -25.11 2.52
CA ILE A 325 -11.21 -23.67 2.45
C ILE A 325 -11.20 -23.11 3.88
N GLY A 326 -10.39 -22.10 4.16
CA GLY A 326 -10.30 -21.56 5.51
C GLY A 326 -9.16 -20.59 5.71
N GLY A 327 -8.99 -20.16 6.94
CA GLY A 327 -7.95 -19.22 7.35
C GLY A 327 -8.00 -18.98 8.85
N ILE A 328 -7.59 -17.80 9.28
CA ILE A 328 -7.51 -17.41 10.68
C ILE A 328 -8.58 -16.34 10.94
N ILE A 329 -9.38 -16.55 11.97
CA ILE A 329 -10.37 -15.58 12.45
C ILE A 329 -9.74 -14.78 13.58
N ASP A 330 -9.72 -13.45 13.45
CA ASP A 330 -9.07 -12.55 14.42
C ASP A 330 -9.72 -12.67 15.80
N ARG A 331 -11.07 -12.68 15.88
CA ARG A 331 -11.80 -12.89 17.13
C ARG A 331 -13.16 -13.51 16.92
N MET A 332 -13.55 -14.36 17.86
CA MET A 332 -14.92 -14.88 18.02
C MET A 332 -15.44 -14.59 19.43
N ASP A 333 -16.64 -14.10 19.51
CA ASP A 333 -17.37 -13.89 20.75
C ASP A 333 -18.85 -14.20 20.58
N SER A 334 -19.56 -14.40 21.68
CA SER A 334 -20.99 -14.67 21.66
C SER A 334 -21.75 -13.80 22.65
N LYS A 335 -22.95 -13.38 22.25
CA LYS A 335 -23.89 -12.66 23.06
C LYS A 335 -25.31 -13.03 22.63
N ASP A 336 -26.19 -13.27 23.61
CA ASP A 336 -27.62 -13.55 23.37
C ASP A 336 -27.87 -14.63 22.31
N GLY A 337 -27.10 -15.72 22.35
CA GLY A 337 -27.22 -16.85 21.42
C GLY A 337 -26.69 -16.58 20.00
N THR A 338 -26.04 -15.43 19.76
CA THR A 338 -25.46 -15.08 18.49
C THR A 338 -23.92 -15.14 18.59
N LEU A 339 -23.28 -15.91 17.70
CA LEU A 339 -21.84 -15.96 17.53
C LEU A 339 -21.42 -14.85 16.58
N ARG A 340 -20.57 -13.94 17.05
CA ARG A 340 -20.01 -12.88 16.24
C ARG A 340 -18.60 -13.27 15.79
N ILE A 341 -18.33 -13.15 14.49
CA ILE A 341 -17.03 -13.36 13.86
C ILE A 341 -16.48 -11.98 13.50
N VAL A 342 -15.44 -11.56 14.21
CA VAL A 342 -14.88 -10.21 14.09
C VAL A 342 -13.55 -10.27 13.38
N ASP A 343 -13.41 -9.46 12.35
CA ASP A 343 -12.17 -9.19 11.63
C ASP A 343 -11.80 -7.72 11.84
N TYR A 344 -10.58 -7.45 12.28
CA TYR A 344 -10.10 -6.10 12.59
C TYR A 344 -9.51 -5.42 11.38
N LYS A 345 -9.85 -4.14 11.20
CA LYS A 345 -9.27 -3.31 10.15
C LYS A 345 -8.75 -2.00 10.73
N THR A 346 -7.44 -1.82 10.67
CA THR A 346 -6.76 -0.60 11.13
C THR A 346 -6.81 0.53 10.10
N GLY A 347 -7.12 0.21 8.83
CA GLY A 347 -7.29 1.15 7.73
C GLY A 347 -8.45 0.80 6.82
N GLY A 348 -8.69 1.62 5.79
CA GLY A 348 -9.81 1.46 4.86
C GLY A 348 -11.13 1.97 5.39
N ASP A 349 -12.17 1.91 4.56
CA ASP A 349 -13.53 2.33 4.90
C ASP A 349 -14.52 1.18 4.84
N ALA A 350 -15.59 1.30 5.64
CA ALA A 350 -16.66 0.34 5.64
C ALA A 350 -17.39 0.36 4.29
N ASP A 351 -17.51 -0.82 3.72
CA ASP A 351 -18.22 -1.06 2.47
C ASP A 351 -19.50 -1.88 2.77
N THR A 352 -20.58 -1.54 2.10
CA THR A 352 -21.87 -2.23 2.24
C THR A 352 -22.24 -2.83 0.89
N PRO A 353 -21.89 -4.11 0.64
CA PRO A 353 -22.23 -4.76 -0.61
C PRO A 353 -23.75 -4.87 -0.76
N PRO A 354 -24.30 -4.71 -1.97
CA PRO A 354 -25.74 -4.75 -2.19
C PRO A 354 -26.35 -6.13 -1.89
N HIS A 355 -25.64 -7.19 -2.23
CA HIS A 355 -26.06 -8.60 -2.01
C HIS A 355 -24.85 -9.54 -2.02
N VAL A 356 -25.04 -10.77 -1.55
CA VAL A 356 -23.96 -11.76 -1.39
C VAL A 356 -23.29 -12.11 -2.72
N GLU A 357 -24.06 -12.21 -3.80
CA GLU A 357 -23.57 -12.55 -5.13
C GLU A 357 -22.57 -11.51 -5.65
N SER A 358 -22.71 -10.24 -5.26
CA SER A 358 -21.76 -9.18 -5.65
C SER A 358 -20.33 -9.43 -5.15
N LEU A 359 -20.17 -10.24 -4.11
CA LEU A 359 -18.86 -10.62 -3.58
C LEU A 359 -18.09 -11.56 -4.49
N PHE A 360 -18.77 -12.20 -5.46
CA PHE A 360 -18.18 -13.16 -6.40
C PHE A 360 -17.98 -12.58 -7.81
N ILE A 361 -18.50 -11.38 -8.06
CA ILE A 361 -18.38 -10.72 -9.36
C ILE A 361 -17.05 -9.97 -9.41
N PRO A 362 -16.18 -10.23 -10.42
CA PRO A 362 -14.94 -9.47 -10.62
C PRO A 362 -15.24 -7.99 -10.87
N ASP A 363 -15.00 -7.15 -9.88
CA ASP A 363 -15.15 -5.69 -9.96
C ASP A 363 -14.07 -5.03 -9.09
N LYS A 364 -13.58 -3.86 -9.52
CA LYS A 364 -12.65 -3.03 -8.74
C LYS A 364 -13.22 -2.58 -7.40
N LYS A 365 -14.55 -2.53 -7.27
CA LYS A 365 -15.27 -2.16 -6.06
C LYS A 365 -15.70 -3.35 -5.20
N ARG A 366 -15.31 -4.59 -5.56
CA ARG A 366 -15.63 -5.77 -4.79
C ARG A 366 -14.98 -5.72 -3.42
N SER A 367 -15.76 -5.90 -2.37
CA SER A 367 -15.26 -5.85 -0.99
C SER A 367 -14.57 -7.16 -0.59
N ASN A 368 -13.24 -7.17 -0.66
CA ASN A 368 -12.41 -8.31 -0.29
C ASN A 368 -12.53 -8.67 1.19
N TYR A 369 -12.69 -7.67 2.06
CA TYR A 369 -12.81 -7.88 3.50
C TYR A 369 -14.17 -8.47 3.89
N VAL A 370 -15.25 -7.99 3.26
CA VAL A 370 -16.57 -8.59 3.46
C VAL A 370 -16.60 -10.02 2.98
N PHE A 371 -16.03 -10.31 1.79
CA PHE A 371 -15.91 -11.68 1.29
C PHE A 371 -15.19 -12.60 2.29
N GLN A 372 -14.06 -12.17 2.84
CA GLN A 372 -13.30 -12.91 3.86
C GLN A 372 -14.16 -13.23 5.09
N THR A 373 -14.81 -12.21 5.64
CA THR A 373 -15.60 -12.38 6.87
C THR A 373 -16.82 -13.25 6.63
N PHE A 374 -17.49 -13.13 5.46
CA PHE A 374 -18.60 -14.00 5.08
C PHE A 374 -18.16 -15.45 4.84
N LEU A 375 -16.97 -15.67 4.30
CA LEU A 375 -16.45 -17.00 4.14
C LEU A 375 -16.25 -17.70 5.49
N TYR A 376 -15.70 -16.99 6.47
CA TYR A 376 -15.59 -17.51 7.84
C TYR A 376 -16.94 -17.76 8.47
N ALA A 377 -17.91 -16.86 8.25
CA ALA A 377 -19.27 -17.06 8.71
C ALA A 377 -19.91 -18.32 8.11
N ALA A 378 -19.72 -18.56 6.81
CA ALA A 378 -20.22 -19.76 6.13
C ALA A 378 -19.59 -21.05 6.69
N ILE A 379 -18.30 -21.04 6.98
CA ILE A 379 -17.59 -22.18 7.61
C ILE A 379 -18.20 -22.43 9.01
N MET A 380 -18.38 -21.38 9.80
CA MET A 380 -18.93 -21.53 11.15
C MET A 380 -20.42 -21.92 11.15
N CYS A 381 -21.22 -21.48 10.19
CA CYS A 381 -22.60 -21.96 10.01
C CYS A 381 -22.67 -23.48 9.78
N ARG A 382 -21.72 -24.04 9.01
CA ARG A 382 -21.65 -25.50 8.80
C ARG A 382 -21.22 -26.24 10.06
N LYS A 383 -20.24 -25.68 10.81
CA LYS A 383 -19.74 -26.30 12.05
C LYS A 383 -20.72 -26.19 13.21
N GLN A 384 -21.54 -25.14 13.24
CA GLN A 384 -22.50 -24.83 14.31
C GLN A 384 -23.85 -24.45 13.73
N PRO A 385 -24.62 -25.38 13.16
CA PRO A 385 -25.82 -25.09 12.39
C PRO A 385 -26.99 -24.52 13.24
N THR A 386 -26.92 -24.68 14.54
CA THR A 386 -27.95 -24.20 15.48
C THR A 386 -27.70 -22.77 15.99
N MET A 387 -26.50 -22.24 15.78
CA MET A 387 -26.17 -20.90 16.25
C MET A 387 -26.44 -19.84 15.16
N LYS A 388 -26.92 -18.68 15.58
CA LYS A 388 -26.93 -17.49 14.70
C LYS A 388 -25.52 -16.96 14.58
N ILE A 389 -25.07 -16.71 13.34
CA ILE A 389 -23.74 -16.19 13.06
C ILE A 389 -23.86 -14.75 12.56
N ALA A 390 -23.07 -13.85 13.15
CA ALA A 390 -23.00 -12.44 12.78
C ALA A 390 -21.57 -12.10 12.29
N PRO A 391 -21.35 -12.02 10.97
CA PRO A 391 -20.08 -11.51 10.44
C PRO A 391 -19.92 -10.03 10.78
N ALA A 392 -18.73 -9.64 11.26
CA ALA A 392 -18.45 -8.29 11.69
C ALA A 392 -17.06 -7.82 11.19
N LEU A 393 -17.02 -6.63 10.61
CA LEU A 393 -15.80 -5.91 10.26
C LEU A 393 -15.65 -4.71 11.19
N LEU A 394 -14.65 -4.76 12.04
CA LEU A 394 -14.42 -3.71 13.02
C LEU A 394 -13.32 -2.76 12.51
N TYR A 395 -13.75 -1.66 11.91
CA TYR A 395 -12.88 -0.55 11.53
C TYR A 395 -12.52 0.27 12.76
N ILE A 396 -11.29 0.15 13.22
CA ILE A 396 -10.86 0.66 14.51
C ILE A 396 -11.00 2.18 14.61
N HIS A 397 -10.68 2.91 13.54
CA HIS A 397 -10.83 4.37 13.52
C HIS A 397 -12.28 4.85 13.67
N ARG A 398 -13.29 3.99 13.36
CA ARG A 398 -14.73 4.25 13.57
C ARG A 398 -15.26 3.73 14.91
N ALA A 399 -14.48 2.88 15.58
CA ALA A 399 -14.92 2.23 16.82
C ALA A 399 -15.22 3.22 17.97
N ALA A 400 -14.71 4.43 17.92
CA ALA A 400 -15.03 5.50 18.87
C ALA A 400 -16.42 6.10 18.69
N THR A 401 -17.05 5.97 17.51
CA THR A 401 -18.37 6.56 17.20
C THR A 401 -19.47 5.77 17.91
N GLU A 402 -20.35 6.44 18.63
CA GLU A 402 -21.40 5.79 19.45
C GLU A 402 -22.39 4.97 18.61
N THR A 403 -22.73 5.44 17.42
CA THR A 403 -23.68 4.79 16.51
C THR A 403 -23.06 3.69 15.64
N TYR A 404 -21.75 3.46 15.76
CA TYR A 404 -21.06 2.48 14.93
C TYR A 404 -21.34 1.05 15.40
N SER A 405 -21.78 0.21 14.46
CA SER A 405 -21.91 -1.24 14.63
C SER A 405 -20.95 -1.94 13.65
N PRO A 406 -20.10 -2.86 14.11
CA PRO A 406 -19.21 -3.61 13.23
C PRO A 406 -19.93 -4.73 12.45
N VAL A 407 -21.14 -5.11 12.83
CA VAL A 407 -21.91 -6.17 12.15
C VAL A 407 -22.22 -5.74 10.73
N ILE A 408 -21.80 -6.56 9.76
CA ILE A 408 -21.96 -6.26 8.34
C ILE A 408 -23.43 -6.32 7.97
N GLN A 409 -23.91 -5.27 7.33
CA GLN A 409 -25.24 -5.20 6.75
C GLN A 409 -25.14 -5.31 5.24
N MET A 410 -26.01 -6.14 4.64
CA MET A 410 -26.21 -6.22 3.20
C MET A 410 -27.45 -5.42 2.82
N GLY A 411 -27.44 -4.79 1.65
CA GLY A 411 -28.57 -4.05 1.12
C GLY A 411 -28.13 -2.77 0.39
N GLU A 412 -29.06 -2.15 -0.34
CA GLU A 412 -28.78 -0.87 -0.99
C GLU A 412 -28.39 0.19 0.06
N PRO A 413 -27.37 1.03 -0.20
CA PRO A 413 -27.06 2.13 0.68
C PRO A 413 -28.31 3.01 0.81
N ARG A 414 -28.75 3.26 2.04
CA ARG A 414 -29.84 4.20 2.29
C ARG A 414 -29.46 5.52 1.63
N LYS A 415 -30.25 5.95 0.62
CA LYS A 415 -30.12 7.30 0.06
C LYS A 415 -30.12 8.29 1.23
N PRO A 416 -29.21 9.26 1.28
CA PRO A 416 -29.30 10.30 2.29
C PRO A 416 -30.70 10.90 2.18
N LYS A 417 -31.41 11.01 3.31
CA LYS A 417 -32.68 11.72 3.35
C LYS A 417 -32.37 13.12 2.85
N GLU A 418 -32.94 13.49 1.70
CA GLU A 418 -32.98 14.87 1.27
C GLU A 418 -33.54 15.66 2.45
N ALA A 419 -32.74 16.62 2.93
CA ALA A 419 -33.21 17.58 3.92
C ALA A 419 -34.31 18.41 3.24
N VAL A 420 -35.52 18.26 3.73
CA VAL A 420 -36.67 19.09 3.42
C VAL A 420 -36.46 20.47 4.04
#